data_de9d49cbf1ca766c00a2fe82598aace5
#
_entry.id   de9d49cbf1ca766c00a2fe82598aace5
#
_cell.length_a   1.000
_cell.length_b   1.000
_cell.length_c   1.000
_cell.angle_alpha   90.00
_cell.angle_beta   90.00
_cell.angle_gamma   90.00
#
_symmetry.space_group_name_H-M   'P 1'
#
loop_
_entity.id
_entity.type
_entity.pdbx_description
1 polymer ?
#
loop_
_entity_poly.entity_id
_entity_poly.type
_entity_poly.pdbx_seq_one_letter_code
_entity_poly.pdbx_strand_id
1 'polypeptide(L)' 'MEKRSLTLAGHRTSVSLEPAFWAALEEQAARRGIALSALIREIDEARAGDNLASALRVAVLGWYRPTS' A
#
# COMPACT_ATOMS: atom_id res chain seq x y z
N MET A 1 -5.34 12.33 8.39
CA MET A 1 -4.79 11.09 7.81
C MET A 1 -5.12 9.91 8.72
N GLU A 2 -5.35 8.76 8.14
CA GLU A 2 -5.64 7.55 8.90
C GLU A 2 -4.36 6.75 9.11
N LYS A 3 -4.03 6.47 10.37
CA LYS A 3 -2.83 5.71 10.72
C LYS A 3 -3.21 4.27 11.01
N ARG A 4 -2.53 3.33 10.38
CA ARG A 4 -2.72 1.90 10.65
C ARG A 4 -1.41 1.26 11.02
N SER A 5 -1.48 0.33 12.00
CA SER A 5 -0.35 -0.50 12.38
C SER A 5 -0.36 -1.76 11.53
N LEU A 6 0.79 -2.12 10.98
CA LEU A 6 0.94 -3.26 10.09
C LEU A 6 2.09 -4.13 10.57
N THR A 7 2.00 -5.43 10.28
CA THR A 7 3.11 -6.34 10.50
C THR A 7 3.62 -6.78 9.13
N LEU A 8 4.85 -6.39 8.80
CA LEU A 8 5.46 -6.70 7.52
C LEU A 8 6.77 -7.45 7.77
N ALA A 9 6.88 -8.65 7.21
CA ALA A 9 8.07 -9.50 7.35
C ALA A 9 8.50 -9.67 8.81
N GLY A 10 7.54 -9.80 9.73
CA GLY A 10 7.78 -9.99 11.14
C GLY A 10 8.05 -8.71 11.94
N HIS A 11 8.03 -7.55 11.29
CA HIS A 11 8.25 -6.27 11.96
C HIS A 11 6.96 -5.46 12.01
N ARG A 12 6.70 -4.81 13.15
CA ARG A 12 5.57 -3.90 13.26
C ARG A 12 5.98 -2.52 12.76
N THR A 13 5.12 -1.94 11.95
CA THR A 13 5.31 -0.58 11.47
C THR A 13 3.97 0.15 11.45
N SER A 14 4.02 1.47 11.45
CA SER A 14 2.81 2.29 11.34
C SER A 14 2.92 3.14 10.08
N VAL A 15 1.81 3.25 9.36
CA VAL A 15 1.75 4.05 8.15
C VAL A 15 0.52 4.94 8.22
N SER A 16 0.71 6.21 7.90
CA SER A 16 -0.38 7.19 7.82
C SER A 16 -0.64 7.52 6.36
N LEU A 17 -1.87 7.31 5.93
CA LEU A 17 -2.32 7.62 4.58
C LEU A 17 -3.68 8.30 4.64
N GLU A 18 -3.98 9.06 3.64
CA GLU A 18 -5.32 9.59 3.44
C GLU A 18 -6.30 8.42 3.28
N PRO A 19 -7.53 8.54 3.80
CA PRO A 19 -8.50 7.44 3.70
C PRO A 19 -8.74 6.94 2.28
N ALA A 20 -8.66 7.82 1.28
CA ALA A 20 -8.82 7.45 -0.11
C ALA A 20 -7.76 6.45 -0.59
N PHE A 21 -6.51 6.60 -0.11
CA PHE A 21 -5.45 5.65 -0.44
C PHE A 21 -5.66 4.31 0.25
N TRP A 22 -6.11 4.32 1.50
CA TRP A 22 -6.45 3.07 2.18
C TRP A 22 -7.57 2.31 1.46
N ALA A 23 -8.60 3.04 1.03
CA ALA A 23 -9.70 2.43 0.28
C ALA A 23 -9.23 1.81 -1.03
N ALA A 24 -8.34 2.50 -1.75
CA ALA A 24 -7.78 2.00 -3.01
C ALA A 24 -6.95 0.74 -2.79
N LEU A 25 -6.13 0.72 -1.73
CA LEU A 25 -5.34 -0.46 -1.39
C LEU A 25 -6.22 -1.66 -1.05
N GLU A 26 -7.27 -1.43 -0.26
CA GLU A 26 -8.21 -2.49 0.11
C GLU A 26 -8.94 -3.04 -1.12
N GLU A 27 -9.36 -2.17 -2.02
CA GLU A 27 -10.02 -2.56 -3.25
C GLU A 27 -9.11 -3.43 -4.12
N GLN A 28 -7.87 -3.02 -4.27
CA GLN A 28 -6.91 -3.78 -5.07
C GLN A 28 -6.61 -5.15 -4.45
N ALA A 29 -6.45 -5.21 -3.14
CA ALA A 29 -6.23 -6.48 -2.45
C ALA A 29 -7.43 -7.42 -2.65
N ALA A 30 -8.65 -6.88 -2.55
CA ALA A 30 -9.87 -7.67 -2.77
C ALA A 30 -9.94 -8.20 -4.20
N ARG A 31 -9.61 -7.38 -5.18
CA ARG A 31 -9.61 -7.80 -6.59
C ARG A 31 -8.62 -8.92 -6.85
N ARG A 32 -7.48 -8.90 -6.18
CA ARG A 32 -6.46 -9.93 -6.33
C ARG A 32 -6.68 -11.13 -5.42
N GLY A 33 -7.67 -11.06 -4.51
CA GLY A 33 -7.96 -12.14 -3.58
C GLY A 33 -6.85 -12.36 -2.55
N ILE A 34 -6.13 -11.32 -2.17
CA ILE A 34 -5.06 -11.40 -1.18
C ILE A 34 -5.36 -10.48 0.00
N ALA A 35 -4.70 -10.74 1.13
CA ALA A 35 -4.82 -9.87 2.30
C ALA A 35 -4.17 -8.51 2.03
N LEU A 36 -4.69 -7.46 2.66
CA LEU A 36 -4.12 -6.13 2.53
C LEU A 36 -2.64 -6.12 2.94
N SER A 37 -2.29 -6.80 4.03
CA SER A 37 -0.90 -6.88 4.49
C SER A 37 0.02 -7.53 3.44
N ALA A 38 -0.48 -8.52 2.71
CA ALA A 38 0.28 -9.16 1.63
C ALA A 38 0.55 -8.19 0.48
N LEU A 39 -0.45 -7.39 0.11
CA LEU A 39 -0.29 -6.38 -0.93
C LEU A 39 0.72 -5.33 -0.51
N ILE A 40 0.61 -4.83 0.72
CA ILE A 40 1.53 -3.81 1.22
C ILE A 40 2.96 -4.35 1.31
N ARG A 41 3.12 -5.60 1.74
CA ARG A 41 4.43 -6.23 1.79
C ARG A 41 5.07 -6.31 0.40
N GLU A 42 4.28 -6.66 -0.61
CA GLU A 42 4.75 -6.72 -1.99
C GLU A 42 5.28 -5.35 -2.45
N ILE A 43 4.55 -4.28 -2.13
CA ILE A 43 4.98 -2.92 -2.47
C ILE A 43 6.23 -2.53 -1.67
N ASP A 44 6.27 -2.90 -0.40
CA ASP A 44 7.43 -2.62 0.45
C ASP A 44 8.70 -3.28 -0.08
N GLU A 45 8.59 -4.52 -0.53
CA GLU A 45 9.73 -5.26 -1.08
C GLU A 45 10.22 -4.68 -2.40
N ALA A 46 9.33 -4.07 -3.16
CA ALA A 46 9.67 -3.49 -4.45
C ALA A 46 10.18 -2.04 -4.37
N ARG A 47 10.01 -1.38 -3.21
CA ARG A 47 10.43 0.01 -3.10
C ARG A 47 11.95 0.13 -3.08
N ALA A 48 12.44 1.21 -3.67
CA ALA A 48 13.89 1.43 -3.84
C ALA A 48 14.34 2.66 -3.04
N GLY A 49 14.24 2.60 -1.71
CA GLY A 49 14.74 3.66 -0.85
C GLY A 49 13.74 4.75 -0.46
N ASP A 50 12.55 4.77 -1.04
CA ASP A 50 11.48 5.68 -0.64
C ASP A 50 10.87 5.21 0.68
N ASN A 51 10.21 6.11 1.44
CA ASN A 51 9.46 5.66 2.60
C ASN A 51 8.22 4.90 2.14
N LEU A 52 7.71 4.05 3.04
CA LEU A 52 6.60 3.16 2.68
C LEU A 52 5.33 3.91 2.30
N ALA A 53 5.00 4.99 3.01
CA ALA A 53 3.81 5.77 2.68
C ALA A 53 3.88 6.33 1.26
N SER A 54 5.03 6.86 0.88
CA SER A 54 5.25 7.36 -0.47
C SER A 54 5.12 6.24 -1.51
N ALA A 55 5.74 5.08 -1.23
CA ALA A 55 5.66 3.94 -2.14
C ALA A 55 4.22 3.46 -2.34
N LEU A 56 3.42 3.46 -1.28
CA LEU A 56 2.01 3.07 -1.37
C LEU A 56 1.21 4.06 -2.21
N ARG A 57 1.44 5.38 -2.02
CA ARG A 57 0.76 6.40 -2.83
C ARG A 57 1.11 6.27 -4.31
N VAL A 58 2.38 6.07 -4.60
CA VAL A 58 2.85 5.92 -5.98
C VAL A 58 2.25 4.67 -6.63
N ALA A 59 2.19 3.56 -5.90
CA ALA A 59 1.57 2.34 -6.40
C ALA A 59 0.09 2.56 -6.74
N VAL A 60 -0.67 3.19 -5.83
CA VAL A 60 -2.08 3.50 -6.07
C VAL A 60 -2.23 4.38 -7.30
N LEU A 61 -1.43 5.41 -7.41
CA LEU A 61 -1.48 6.31 -8.57
C LEU A 61 -1.27 5.51 -9.86
N GLY A 62 -0.30 4.59 -9.86
CA GLY A 62 -0.01 3.77 -11.03
C GLY A 62 -1.19 2.90 -11.46
N TRP A 63 -1.99 2.41 -10.51
CA TRP A 63 -3.15 1.58 -10.83
C TRP A 63 -4.29 2.35 -11.48
N TYR A 64 -4.40 3.65 -11.18
CA TYR A 64 -5.52 4.46 -11.65
C TYR A 64 -5.14 5.45 -12.75
N ARG A 65 -3.87 5.49 -13.15
CA ARG A 65 -3.46 6.34 -14.27
C ARG A 65 -3.85 5.70 -15.59
N PRO A 66 -4.38 6.49 -16.54
CA PRO A 66 -4.63 5.97 -17.87
C PRO A 66 -3.33 5.50 -18.50
N THR A 67 -3.35 4.35 -19.17
CA THR A 67 -2.22 3.87 -19.94
C THR A 67 -2.17 4.65 -21.25
N SER A 68 -1.10 5.29 -21.51
CA SER A 68 -0.95 6.02 -22.77
C SER A 68 -0.22 5.18 -23.79
#